data_92ec63bbe4030a60f0ae160fd8cdab48
#
_entry.id   92ec63bbe4030a60f0ae160fd8cdab48
#
_cell.length_a   1.000
_cell.length_b   1.000
_cell.length_c   1.000
_cell.angle_alpha   90.00
_cell.angle_beta   90.00
_cell.angle_gamma   90.00
#
_symmetry.space_group_name_H-M   'P 1'
#
loop_
_entity.id
_entity.type
_entity.pdbx_description
1 polymer ?
#
loop_
_entity_poly.entity_id
_entity_poly.type
_entity_poly.pdbx_seq_one_letter_code
_entity_poly.pdbx_strand_id
1 'polypeptide(L)'
;MYKRQAVAGAATQSVADQEAIKALFPNTYGMPLITFEAGEAVALPAMNVGVILSGGQAPGGHNVISGLFDGIKKLNPENKLYGFILGPGGLVDHNYMELTADIIDEYRNTGGFDIIGSGRTKLEAESQFEKGLEIIKQLGIKALVIIGGDDSNTNACVLAEYYAAKKYGVQVIGCPKTIDGDLKNDMIETSFGFDTACKTYAEVIGNIQRDCNSARKYWHFIKLMGRSASHIALECALQVQPNVCIISEEVEAKDMSLDDVVTSIAKVVADRAAQGHNFGTVLIPEGLVEFIPAMKRLIAESVSYTHLT
;
A
#
# COMPACT_ATOMS: atom_id res chain seq x y z
N MET A 1 11.79 2.11 -30.38
CA MET A 1 12.22 1.43 -29.15
C MET A 1 13.07 2.41 -28.36
N TYR A 2 12.58 2.88 -27.20
CA TYR A 2 13.37 3.78 -26.36
C TYR A 2 14.48 2.94 -25.72
N LYS A 3 15.70 3.28 -26.03
CA LYS A 3 16.89 2.70 -25.42
C LYS A 3 17.12 3.44 -24.10
N ARG A 4 17.06 2.75 -22.99
CA ARG A 4 17.25 3.31 -21.64
C ARG A 4 18.40 2.60 -20.96
N GLN A 5 19.24 3.37 -20.29
CA GLN A 5 20.23 2.82 -19.36
C GLN A 5 19.92 3.30 -17.94
N ALA A 6 20.17 2.44 -16.97
CA ALA A 6 20.06 2.79 -15.56
C ALA A 6 21.27 3.63 -15.16
N VAL A 7 21.02 4.74 -14.48
CA VAL A 7 22.07 5.63 -13.96
C VAL A 7 21.91 5.71 -12.44
N ALA A 8 22.99 5.43 -11.73
CA ALA A 8 23.03 5.53 -10.29
C ALA A 8 23.19 6.99 -9.87
N GLY A 9 22.25 7.48 -9.09
CA GLY A 9 22.27 8.80 -8.48
C GLY A 9 22.86 8.81 -7.07
N ALA A 10 22.36 9.70 -6.21
CA ALA A 10 22.79 9.80 -4.83
C ALA A 10 22.38 8.56 -4.02
N ALA A 11 23.19 8.23 -3.00
CA ALA A 11 22.83 7.20 -2.04
C ALA A 11 21.55 7.60 -1.27
N THR A 12 20.65 6.64 -1.10
CA THR A 12 19.44 6.83 -0.31
C THR A 12 19.70 6.61 1.17
N GLN A 13 18.84 7.16 2.02
CA GLN A 13 18.89 6.96 3.47
C GLN A 13 17.49 6.98 4.06
N SER A 14 17.32 6.38 5.22
CA SER A 14 16.05 6.43 5.94
C SER A 14 15.76 7.84 6.48
N VAL A 15 14.48 8.16 6.62
CA VAL A 15 14.01 9.46 7.14
C VAL A 15 14.35 9.60 8.63
N ALA A 16 14.28 8.48 9.38
CA ALA A 16 14.56 8.42 10.81
C ALA A 16 15.41 7.19 11.14
N ASP A 17 15.96 7.12 12.33
CA ASP A 17 16.69 5.97 12.90
C ASP A 17 17.80 5.42 12.01
N GLN A 18 18.50 6.28 11.29
CA GLN A 18 19.43 5.93 10.22
C GLN A 18 20.48 4.90 10.64
N GLU A 19 21.13 5.07 11.81
CA GLU A 19 22.16 4.15 12.28
C GLU A 19 21.59 2.77 12.66
N ALA A 20 20.40 2.73 13.26
CA ALA A 20 19.73 1.49 13.61
C ALA A 20 19.31 0.71 12.35
N ILE A 21 18.71 1.40 11.38
CA ILE A 21 18.30 0.79 10.11
C ILE A 21 19.51 0.31 9.31
N LYS A 22 20.59 1.10 9.26
CA LYS A 22 21.85 0.70 8.63
C LYS A 22 22.47 -0.53 9.25
N ALA A 23 22.38 -0.67 10.58
CA ALA A 23 22.86 -1.86 11.28
C ALA A 23 22.03 -3.12 10.95
N LEU A 24 20.71 -2.96 10.74
CA LEU A 24 19.81 -4.06 10.37
C LEU A 24 19.92 -4.46 8.89
N PHE A 25 20.25 -3.51 7.99
CA PHE A 25 20.29 -3.69 6.54
C PHE A 25 21.65 -3.30 5.94
N PRO A 26 22.76 -3.91 6.39
CA PRO A 26 24.12 -3.51 5.99
C PRO A 26 24.42 -3.69 4.50
N ASN A 27 23.72 -4.59 3.79
CA ASN A 27 23.95 -4.87 2.37
C ASN A 27 23.04 -4.06 1.43
N THR A 28 21.91 -3.54 1.93
CA THR A 28 20.92 -2.84 1.11
C THR A 28 20.73 -1.37 1.50
N TYR A 29 21.13 -0.96 2.72
CA TYR A 29 21.09 0.44 3.12
C TYR A 29 22.03 1.29 2.27
N GLY A 30 21.54 2.47 1.86
CA GLY A 30 22.35 3.40 1.07
C GLY A 30 22.49 3.05 -0.41
N MET A 31 21.70 2.10 -0.93
CA MET A 31 21.63 1.88 -2.36
C MET A 31 21.24 3.17 -3.09
N PRO A 32 21.83 3.45 -4.26
CA PRO A 32 21.60 4.69 -4.97
C PRO A 32 20.19 4.78 -5.55
N LEU A 33 19.66 5.98 -5.63
CA LEU A 33 18.48 6.25 -6.45
C LEU A 33 18.82 5.92 -7.91
N ILE A 34 18.00 5.10 -8.54
CA ILE A 34 18.20 4.73 -9.96
C ILE A 34 17.26 5.55 -10.82
N THR A 35 17.84 6.26 -11.78
CA THR A 35 17.12 6.96 -12.85
C THR A 35 17.38 6.28 -14.19
N PHE A 36 16.58 6.59 -15.19
CA PHE A 36 16.71 6.03 -16.53
C PHE A 36 16.93 7.14 -17.55
N GLU A 37 18.01 7.04 -18.30
CA GLU A 37 18.35 7.96 -19.36
C GLU A 37 18.32 7.26 -20.74
N ALA A 38 18.35 8.04 -21.80
CA ALA A 38 18.50 7.50 -23.14
C ALA A 38 19.88 6.84 -23.27
N GLY A 39 19.91 5.61 -23.77
CA GLY A 39 21.12 4.84 -23.91
C GLY A 39 21.14 4.02 -25.19
N GLU A 40 22.22 3.30 -25.43
CA GLU A 40 22.31 2.37 -26.54
C GLU A 40 21.51 1.09 -26.28
N ALA A 41 21.06 0.41 -27.36
CA ALA A 41 20.42 -0.88 -27.22
C ALA A 41 21.46 -1.93 -26.85
N VAL A 42 21.32 -2.48 -25.65
CA VAL A 42 22.09 -3.65 -25.22
C VAL A 42 21.18 -4.87 -25.31
N ALA A 43 21.66 -5.94 -25.93
CA ALA A 43 20.97 -7.23 -25.88
C ALA A 43 21.13 -7.80 -24.47
N LEU A 44 20.02 -7.93 -23.75
CA LEU A 44 20.00 -8.53 -22.42
C LEU A 44 19.74 -10.03 -22.55
N PRO A 45 20.42 -10.87 -21.75
CA PRO A 45 20.09 -12.29 -21.67
C PRO A 45 18.64 -12.47 -21.16
N ALA A 46 18.03 -13.58 -21.52
CA ALA A 46 16.71 -13.91 -20.99
C ALA A 46 16.77 -14.03 -19.46
N MET A 47 15.77 -13.45 -18.79
CA MET A 47 15.62 -13.55 -17.36
C MET A 47 14.16 -13.77 -16.97
N ASN A 48 13.96 -14.53 -15.92
CA ASN A 48 12.64 -14.76 -15.36
C ASN A 48 12.41 -13.84 -14.16
N VAL A 49 11.19 -13.38 -14.02
CA VAL A 49 10.77 -12.48 -12.95
C VAL A 49 9.62 -13.13 -12.18
N GLY A 50 9.65 -13.04 -10.86
CA GLY A 50 8.56 -13.44 -9.99
C GLY A 50 7.76 -12.23 -9.53
N VAL A 51 6.44 -12.37 -9.35
CA VAL A 51 5.59 -11.32 -8.79
C VAL A 51 4.68 -11.88 -7.71
N ILE A 52 4.51 -11.10 -6.65
CA ILE A 52 3.67 -11.42 -5.49
C ILE A 52 2.74 -10.25 -5.23
N LEU A 53 1.44 -10.53 -5.05
CA LEU A 53 0.47 -9.58 -4.50
C LEU A 53 0.33 -9.85 -3.00
N SER A 54 0.59 -8.84 -2.16
CA SER A 54 0.62 -9.00 -0.71
C SER A 54 -0.28 -8.01 0.00
N GLY A 55 -1.00 -8.48 1.02
CA GLY A 55 -1.90 -7.68 1.83
C GLY A 55 -3.31 -7.55 1.26
N GLY A 56 -4.02 -6.50 1.64
CA GLY A 56 -5.37 -6.20 1.15
C GLY A 56 -5.36 -5.76 -0.31
N GLN A 57 -6.48 -6.04 -1.00
CA GLN A 57 -6.68 -5.60 -2.38
C GLN A 57 -6.67 -4.06 -2.49
N ALA A 58 -6.14 -3.56 -3.60
CA ALA A 58 -6.31 -2.18 -4.05
C ALA A 58 -6.51 -2.15 -5.58
N PRO A 59 -7.32 -1.24 -6.11
CA PRO A 59 -7.48 -1.08 -7.55
C PRO A 59 -6.16 -0.71 -8.22
N GLY A 60 -5.69 -1.54 -9.15
CA GLY A 60 -4.46 -1.30 -9.90
C GLY A 60 -3.42 -2.43 -9.86
N GLY A 61 -3.61 -3.47 -9.05
CA GLY A 61 -2.68 -4.60 -8.98
C GLY A 61 -2.47 -5.29 -10.33
N HIS A 62 -3.54 -5.58 -11.05
CA HIS A 62 -3.48 -6.13 -12.40
C HIS A 62 -2.72 -5.23 -13.37
N ASN A 63 -2.84 -3.92 -13.23
CA ASN A 63 -2.14 -2.95 -14.08
C ASN A 63 -0.63 -2.97 -13.84
N VAL A 64 -0.20 -3.12 -12.58
CA VAL A 64 1.23 -3.27 -12.25
C VAL A 64 1.78 -4.56 -12.86
N ILE A 65 1.07 -5.69 -12.72
CA ILE A 65 1.46 -6.98 -13.30
C ILE A 65 1.51 -6.90 -14.83
N SER A 66 0.50 -6.32 -15.46
CA SER A 66 0.46 -6.14 -16.93
C SER A 66 1.60 -5.25 -17.42
N GLY A 67 1.87 -4.14 -16.73
CA GLY A 67 2.99 -3.27 -17.04
C GLY A 67 4.34 -3.95 -16.87
N LEU A 68 4.50 -4.76 -15.83
CA LEU A 68 5.70 -5.57 -15.61
C LEU A 68 5.89 -6.60 -16.73
N PHE A 69 4.83 -7.33 -17.10
CA PHE A 69 4.85 -8.29 -18.21
C PHE A 69 5.27 -7.61 -19.52
N ASP A 70 4.60 -6.53 -19.90
CA ASP A 70 4.91 -5.79 -21.13
C ASP A 70 6.34 -5.27 -21.12
N GLY A 71 6.80 -4.78 -19.96
CA GLY A 71 8.16 -4.25 -19.78
C GLY A 71 9.23 -5.32 -20.00
N ILE A 72 9.11 -6.47 -19.33
CA ILE A 72 10.10 -7.54 -19.47
C ILE A 72 10.09 -8.19 -20.86
N LYS A 73 8.91 -8.36 -21.48
CA LYS A 73 8.77 -8.87 -22.85
C LYS A 73 9.38 -7.91 -23.89
N LYS A 74 9.31 -6.62 -23.64
CA LYS A 74 9.96 -5.59 -24.48
C LYS A 74 11.47 -5.62 -24.42
N LEU A 75 12.03 -5.97 -23.25
CA LEU A 75 13.47 -6.12 -23.05
C LEU A 75 14.02 -7.37 -23.77
N ASN A 76 13.35 -8.50 -23.57
CA ASN A 76 13.64 -9.76 -24.26
C ASN A 76 12.35 -10.60 -24.33
N PRO A 77 11.88 -11.01 -25.52
CA PRO A 77 10.66 -11.82 -25.68
C PRO A 77 10.69 -13.17 -24.95
N GLU A 78 11.90 -13.72 -24.70
CA GLU A 78 12.06 -14.99 -23.97
C GLU A 78 11.89 -14.84 -22.45
N ASN A 79 11.83 -13.62 -21.93
CA ASN A 79 11.59 -13.40 -20.51
C ASN A 79 10.23 -13.97 -20.07
N LYS A 80 10.20 -14.57 -18.87
CA LYS A 80 8.99 -15.13 -18.28
C LYS A 80 8.62 -14.42 -17.01
N LEU A 81 7.32 -14.27 -16.77
CA LEU A 81 6.75 -13.77 -15.53
C LEU A 81 6.04 -14.89 -14.80
N TYR A 82 6.40 -15.14 -13.56
CA TYR A 82 5.76 -16.10 -12.68
C TYR A 82 5.00 -15.39 -11.57
N GLY A 83 3.70 -15.68 -11.44
CA GLY A 83 2.88 -15.19 -10.34
C GLY A 83 2.82 -16.23 -9.21
N PHE A 84 3.14 -15.83 -7.98
CA PHE A 84 2.99 -16.68 -6.80
C PHE A 84 1.57 -16.53 -6.25
N ILE A 85 0.87 -17.66 -6.16
CA ILE A 85 -0.56 -17.70 -5.84
C ILE A 85 -0.80 -17.44 -4.35
N LEU A 86 -1.79 -16.61 -4.04
CA LEU A 86 -2.20 -16.25 -2.68
C LEU A 86 -1.08 -15.59 -1.85
N GLY A 87 -0.26 -14.79 -2.52
CA GLY A 87 0.71 -13.94 -1.84
C GLY A 87 2.03 -14.62 -1.48
N PRO A 88 2.73 -14.13 -0.42
CA PRO A 88 4.04 -14.65 -0.03
C PRO A 88 4.02 -16.13 0.37
N GLY A 89 2.88 -16.66 0.82
CA GLY A 89 2.70 -18.09 1.09
C GLY A 89 2.97 -18.93 -0.15
N GLY A 90 2.53 -18.49 -1.33
CA GLY A 90 2.77 -19.19 -2.59
C GLY A 90 4.26 -19.37 -2.93
N LEU A 91 5.12 -18.44 -2.51
CA LEU A 91 6.56 -18.57 -2.66
C LEU A 91 7.12 -19.72 -1.80
N VAL A 92 6.64 -19.83 -0.56
CA VAL A 92 7.10 -20.86 0.40
C VAL A 92 6.54 -22.26 0.08
N ASP A 93 5.29 -22.27 -0.41
CA ASP A 93 4.55 -23.52 -0.71
C ASP A 93 4.78 -24.00 -2.15
N HIS A 94 5.62 -23.29 -2.91
CA HIS A 94 5.90 -23.54 -4.33
C HIS A 94 4.62 -23.56 -5.20
N ASN A 95 3.65 -22.70 -4.84
CA ASN A 95 2.39 -22.54 -5.56
C ASN A 95 2.46 -21.31 -6.48
N TYR A 96 2.61 -21.54 -7.75
CA TYR A 96 2.84 -20.50 -8.77
C TYR A 96 2.22 -20.87 -10.12
N MET A 97 2.12 -19.87 -10.97
CA MET A 97 1.76 -20.07 -12.39
C MET A 97 2.61 -19.17 -13.29
N GLU A 98 2.88 -19.59 -14.51
CA GLU A 98 3.44 -18.72 -15.55
C GLU A 98 2.34 -17.80 -16.07
N LEU A 99 2.56 -16.50 -16.03
CA LEU A 99 1.65 -15.48 -16.54
C LEU A 99 1.94 -15.28 -18.03
N THR A 100 1.08 -15.87 -18.87
CA THR A 100 1.15 -15.77 -20.34
C THR A 100 0.42 -14.54 -20.86
N ALA A 101 0.61 -14.18 -22.13
CA ALA A 101 -0.08 -13.06 -22.75
C ALA A 101 -1.61 -13.19 -22.66
N ASP A 102 -2.14 -14.39 -22.90
CA ASP A 102 -3.59 -14.65 -22.86
C ASP A 102 -4.16 -14.38 -21.46
N ILE A 103 -3.47 -14.86 -20.40
CA ILE A 103 -3.88 -14.60 -19.02
C ILE A 103 -3.80 -13.10 -18.71
N ILE A 104 -2.71 -12.43 -19.08
CA ILE A 104 -2.53 -11.00 -18.84
C ILE A 104 -3.63 -10.18 -19.52
N ASP A 105 -4.00 -10.54 -20.75
CA ASP A 105 -5.00 -9.79 -21.53
C ASP A 105 -6.42 -9.92 -20.93
N GLU A 106 -6.75 -11.04 -20.28
CA GLU A 106 -8.02 -11.19 -19.54
C GLU A 106 -8.14 -10.19 -18.36
N TYR A 107 -7.03 -9.88 -17.72
CA TYR A 107 -7.01 -9.01 -16.53
C TYR A 107 -6.54 -7.58 -16.81
N ARG A 108 -6.20 -7.27 -18.05
CA ARG A 108 -5.70 -5.95 -18.41
C ARG A 108 -6.75 -4.86 -18.14
N ASN A 109 -6.37 -3.84 -17.35
CA ASN A 109 -7.22 -2.72 -16.93
C ASN A 109 -8.47 -3.11 -16.11
N THR A 110 -8.50 -4.30 -15.50
CA THR A 110 -9.61 -4.71 -14.63
C THR A 110 -9.41 -4.33 -13.16
N GLY A 111 -8.20 -3.95 -12.77
CA GLY A 111 -7.90 -3.28 -11.51
C GLY A 111 -7.59 -4.16 -10.31
N GLY A 112 -8.07 -5.35 -10.16
CA GLY A 112 -8.05 -6.15 -8.95
C GLY A 112 -6.72 -6.85 -8.59
N PHE A 113 -6.82 -7.89 -7.76
CA PHE A 113 -5.73 -8.77 -7.29
C PHE A 113 -6.00 -10.25 -7.59
N ASP A 114 -7.11 -10.55 -8.21
CA ASP A 114 -7.63 -11.92 -8.39
C ASP A 114 -6.87 -12.73 -9.45
N ILE A 115 -6.07 -12.12 -10.31
CA ILE A 115 -5.23 -12.82 -11.28
C ILE A 115 -4.35 -13.92 -10.63
N ILE A 116 -3.77 -13.63 -9.47
CA ILE A 116 -2.97 -14.58 -8.66
C ILE A 116 -3.41 -14.61 -7.19
N GLY A 117 -4.42 -13.83 -6.84
CA GLY A 117 -4.83 -13.63 -5.46
C GLY A 117 -3.76 -12.96 -4.60
N SER A 118 -4.09 -12.63 -3.37
CA SER A 118 -3.17 -12.04 -2.41
C SER A 118 -3.21 -12.76 -1.06
N GLY A 119 -2.18 -12.60 -0.26
CA GLY A 119 -2.10 -13.18 1.07
C GLY A 119 -1.35 -12.28 2.05
N ARG A 120 -1.44 -12.60 3.34
CA ARG A 120 -0.83 -11.85 4.44
C ARG A 120 0.26 -12.63 5.16
N THR A 121 0.75 -13.72 4.58
CA THR A 121 1.86 -14.48 5.14
C THR A 121 3.09 -13.59 5.25
N LYS A 122 3.63 -13.45 6.46
CA LYS A 122 4.91 -12.79 6.69
C LYS A 122 6.03 -13.80 6.54
N LEU A 123 7.07 -13.42 5.81
CA LEU A 123 8.30 -14.22 5.70
C LEU A 123 9.26 -13.71 6.78
N GLU A 124 9.44 -14.46 7.84
CA GLU A 124 10.23 -14.07 9.02
C GLU A 124 11.32 -15.10 9.36
N ALA A 125 11.05 -16.37 9.10
CA ALA A 125 11.98 -17.44 9.39
C ALA A 125 12.95 -17.72 8.24
N GLU A 126 14.22 -17.98 8.56
CA GLU A 126 15.25 -18.33 7.57
C GLU A 126 14.82 -19.53 6.71
N SER A 127 14.15 -20.51 7.30
CA SER A 127 13.61 -21.68 6.57
C SER A 127 12.59 -21.32 5.50
N GLN A 128 11.82 -20.23 5.67
CA GLN A 128 10.89 -19.73 4.66
C GLN A 128 11.66 -19.05 3.52
N PHE A 129 12.72 -18.29 3.85
CA PHE A 129 13.58 -17.66 2.85
C PHE A 129 14.31 -18.70 1.99
N GLU A 130 14.79 -19.79 2.61
CA GLU A 130 15.45 -20.89 1.90
C GLU A 130 14.49 -21.64 0.98
N LYS A 131 13.28 -22.00 1.46
CA LYS A 131 12.24 -22.59 0.59
C LYS A 131 11.87 -21.71 -0.59
N GLY A 132 11.68 -20.41 -0.34
CA GLY A 132 11.45 -19.45 -1.42
C GLY A 132 12.61 -19.39 -2.40
N LEU A 133 13.84 -19.50 -1.92
CA LEU A 133 15.03 -19.52 -2.79
C LEU A 133 15.14 -20.79 -3.64
N GLU A 134 14.70 -21.94 -3.14
CA GLU A 134 14.68 -23.19 -3.91
C GLU A 134 13.85 -23.03 -5.18
N ILE A 135 12.63 -22.53 -5.06
CA ILE A 135 11.75 -22.33 -6.23
C ILE A 135 12.25 -21.20 -7.13
N ILE A 136 12.82 -20.13 -6.59
CA ILE A 136 13.44 -19.05 -7.35
C ILE A 136 14.58 -19.59 -8.22
N LYS A 137 15.43 -20.45 -7.67
CA LYS A 137 16.51 -21.11 -8.41
C LYS A 137 16.00 -22.07 -9.46
N GLN A 138 15.02 -22.90 -9.11
CA GLN A 138 14.39 -23.86 -10.02
C GLN A 138 13.80 -23.16 -11.26
N LEU A 139 13.12 -22.03 -11.07
CA LEU A 139 12.50 -21.25 -12.14
C LEU A 139 13.48 -20.27 -12.82
N GLY A 140 14.72 -20.18 -12.37
CA GLY A 140 15.71 -19.25 -12.91
C GLY A 140 15.32 -17.78 -12.73
N ILE A 141 14.56 -17.46 -11.68
CA ILE A 141 14.12 -16.09 -11.37
C ILE A 141 15.32 -15.25 -10.94
N LYS A 142 15.45 -14.06 -11.52
CA LYS A 142 16.51 -13.09 -11.24
C LYS A 142 16.00 -11.86 -10.49
N ALA A 143 14.72 -11.58 -10.56
CA ALA A 143 14.09 -10.51 -9.83
C ALA A 143 12.73 -10.97 -9.27
N LEU A 144 12.44 -10.56 -8.03
CA LEU A 144 11.16 -10.78 -7.37
C LEU A 144 10.52 -9.43 -7.07
N VAL A 145 9.32 -9.20 -7.56
CA VAL A 145 8.55 -7.98 -7.32
C VAL A 145 7.45 -8.27 -6.30
N ILE A 146 7.47 -7.54 -5.19
CA ILE A 146 6.46 -7.67 -4.12
C ILE A 146 5.59 -6.42 -4.12
N ILE A 147 4.33 -6.58 -4.48
CA ILE A 147 3.34 -5.50 -4.56
C ILE A 147 2.50 -5.54 -3.28
N GLY A 148 2.60 -4.52 -2.44
CA GLY A 148 1.88 -4.51 -1.16
C GLY A 148 2.05 -3.24 -0.35
N GLY A 149 1.46 -3.22 0.84
CA GLY A 149 1.53 -2.11 1.79
C GLY A 149 2.88 -2.02 2.50
N ASP A 150 2.93 -1.25 3.58
CA ASP A 150 4.11 -1.01 4.42
C ASP A 150 4.72 -2.31 4.96
N ASP A 151 3.94 -3.17 5.61
CA ASP A 151 4.40 -4.49 6.09
C ASP A 151 5.02 -5.34 4.97
N SER A 152 4.40 -5.32 3.78
CA SER A 152 4.87 -6.11 2.63
C SER A 152 6.17 -5.56 2.06
N ASN A 153 6.33 -4.24 2.02
CA ASN A 153 7.56 -3.60 1.58
C ASN A 153 8.69 -3.76 2.61
N THR A 154 8.37 -3.72 3.91
CA THR A 154 9.32 -4.09 4.97
C THR A 154 9.79 -5.53 4.82
N ASN A 155 8.88 -6.46 4.55
CA ASN A 155 9.21 -7.86 4.31
C ASN A 155 10.05 -8.04 3.03
N ALA A 156 9.78 -7.25 1.98
CA ALA A 156 10.62 -7.20 0.78
C ALA A 156 12.05 -6.72 1.09
N CYS A 157 12.21 -5.71 1.96
CA CYS A 157 13.52 -5.25 2.40
C CYS A 157 14.30 -6.35 3.16
N VAL A 158 13.64 -7.07 4.07
CA VAL A 158 14.27 -8.18 4.81
C VAL A 158 14.72 -9.28 3.86
N LEU A 159 13.87 -9.63 2.89
CA LEU A 159 14.21 -10.65 1.89
C LEU A 159 15.34 -10.20 0.96
N ALA A 160 15.35 -8.92 0.55
CA ALA A 160 16.43 -8.32 -0.25
C ALA A 160 17.77 -8.39 0.50
N GLU A 161 17.77 -8.00 1.79
CA GLU A 161 18.94 -8.05 2.66
C GLU A 161 19.48 -9.49 2.79
N TYR A 162 18.59 -10.45 3.04
CA TYR A 162 18.96 -11.85 3.16
C TYR A 162 19.61 -12.40 1.89
N TYR A 163 19.00 -12.14 0.73
CA TYR A 163 19.54 -12.62 -0.55
C TYR A 163 20.83 -11.91 -0.96
N ALA A 164 20.98 -10.63 -0.62
CA ALA A 164 22.20 -9.88 -0.83
C ALA A 164 23.35 -10.41 0.05
N ALA A 165 23.10 -10.64 1.35
CA ALA A 165 24.06 -11.19 2.29
C ALA A 165 24.58 -12.58 1.86
N LYS A 166 23.68 -13.42 1.37
CA LYS A 166 24.00 -14.78 0.88
C LYS A 166 24.54 -14.78 -0.57
N LYS A 167 24.59 -13.63 -1.25
CA LYS A 167 25.08 -13.46 -2.64
C LYS A 167 24.37 -14.35 -3.68
N TYR A 168 23.07 -14.51 -3.53
CA TYR A 168 22.29 -15.37 -4.42
C TYR A 168 22.00 -14.77 -5.81
N GLY A 169 22.29 -13.49 -6.02
CA GLY A 169 22.11 -12.81 -7.30
C GLY A 169 20.64 -12.62 -7.71
N VAL A 170 19.73 -12.58 -6.71
CA VAL A 170 18.31 -12.29 -6.88
C VAL A 170 18.04 -10.88 -6.35
N GLN A 171 17.41 -10.06 -7.18
CA GLN A 171 16.96 -8.73 -6.79
C GLN A 171 15.54 -8.82 -6.22
N VAL A 172 15.27 -8.14 -5.11
CA VAL A 172 13.92 -8.01 -4.58
C VAL A 172 13.52 -6.55 -4.63
N ILE A 173 12.36 -6.29 -5.23
CA ILE A 173 11.86 -4.93 -5.47
C ILE A 173 10.47 -4.82 -4.85
N GLY A 174 10.31 -3.91 -3.90
CA GLY A 174 9.01 -3.54 -3.35
C GLY A 174 8.29 -2.55 -4.27
N CYS A 175 6.99 -2.78 -4.49
CA CYS A 175 6.11 -1.88 -5.19
C CYS A 175 5.03 -1.41 -4.20
N PRO A 176 5.07 -0.17 -3.72
CA PRO A 176 4.14 0.32 -2.72
C PRO A 176 2.70 0.34 -3.21
N LYS A 177 1.79 -0.15 -2.38
CA LYS A 177 0.35 -0.20 -2.60
C LYS A 177 -0.38 0.15 -1.31
N THR A 178 -1.22 1.16 -1.34
CA THR A 178 -2.20 1.45 -0.29
C THR A 178 -3.31 2.36 -0.83
N ILE A 179 -4.53 2.12 -0.41
CA ILE A 179 -5.63 3.05 -0.68
C ILE A 179 -5.61 4.25 0.27
N ASP A 180 -4.86 4.17 1.37
CA ASP A 180 -4.82 5.21 2.42
C ASP A 180 -4.07 6.47 1.97
N GLY A 181 -3.22 6.36 0.93
CA GLY A 181 -2.45 7.48 0.40
C GLY A 181 -1.26 7.91 1.28
N ASP A 182 -0.89 7.11 2.27
CA ASP A 182 0.17 7.39 3.23
C ASP A 182 1.57 6.92 2.78
N LEU A 183 1.65 5.99 1.82
CA LEU A 183 2.93 5.59 1.20
C LEU A 183 3.26 6.50 0.02
N LYS A 184 3.82 7.65 0.32
CA LYS A 184 4.24 8.66 -0.66
C LYS A 184 5.62 9.24 -0.34
N ASN A 185 6.28 9.70 -1.37
CA ASN A 185 7.54 10.44 -1.29
C ASN A 185 7.69 11.33 -2.53
N ASP A 186 8.83 11.99 -2.71
CA ASP A 186 9.10 12.87 -3.85
C ASP A 186 8.97 12.18 -5.23
N MET A 187 9.08 10.84 -5.27
CA MET A 187 8.97 10.05 -6.49
C MET A 187 7.59 9.41 -6.68
N ILE A 188 6.83 9.27 -5.59
CA ILE A 188 5.50 8.66 -5.56
C ILE A 188 4.55 9.67 -4.91
N GLU A 189 3.85 10.43 -5.72
CA GLU A 189 2.86 11.42 -5.24
C GLU A 189 1.67 10.74 -4.57
N THR A 190 1.20 9.64 -5.17
CA THR A 190 0.03 8.89 -4.70
C THR A 190 0.23 7.42 -5.02
N SER A 191 0.00 6.54 -4.04
CA SER A 191 -0.04 5.10 -4.30
C SER A 191 -1.30 4.72 -5.08
N PHE A 192 -1.19 3.71 -5.94
CA PHE A 192 -2.32 3.27 -6.75
C PHE A 192 -3.47 2.74 -5.88
N GLY A 193 -4.70 2.95 -6.34
CA GLY A 193 -5.93 2.58 -5.63
C GLY A 193 -6.54 3.69 -4.79
N PHE A 194 -5.79 4.69 -4.35
CA PHE A 194 -6.29 5.82 -3.56
C PHE A 194 -7.39 6.60 -4.29
N ASP A 195 -7.13 7.08 -5.50
CA ASP A 195 -8.09 7.86 -6.27
C ASP A 195 -9.39 7.09 -6.54
N THR A 196 -9.29 5.82 -6.92
CA THR A 196 -10.46 4.95 -7.14
C THR A 196 -11.26 4.75 -5.85
N ALA A 197 -10.59 4.53 -4.72
CA ALA A 197 -11.24 4.38 -3.43
C ALA A 197 -11.99 5.67 -3.03
N CYS A 198 -11.34 6.83 -3.16
CA CYS A 198 -11.95 8.12 -2.85
C CYS A 198 -13.18 8.41 -3.73
N LYS A 199 -13.10 8.15 -5.02
CA LYS A 199 -14.24 8.31 -5.94
C LYS A 199 -15.41 7.40 -5.59
N THR A 200 -15.15 6.14 -5.30
CA THR A 200 -16.18 5.17 -4.91
C THR A 200 -16.83 5.58 -3.60
N TYR A 201 -16.03 5.97 -2.60
CA TYR A 201 -16.57 6.45 -1.32
C TYR A 201 -17.38 7.74 -1.50
N ALA A 202 -16.88 8.70 -2.26
CA ALA A 202 -17.59 9.96 -2.50
C ALA A 202 -18.95 9.73 -3.17
N GLU A 203 -19.04 8.80 -4.12
CA GLU A 203 -20.31 8.43 -4.75
C GLU A 203 -21.30 7.85 -3.74
N VAL A 204 -20.89 6.88 -2.92
CA VAL A 204 -21.75 6.27 -1.89
C VAL A 204 -22.16 7.30 -0.85
N ILE A 205 -21.24 8.13 -0.36
CA ILE A 205 -21.53 9.20 0.61
C ILE A 205 -22.51 10.22 0.03
N GLY A 206 -22.29 10.63 -1.22
CA GLY A 206 -23.18 11.56 -1.92
C GLY A 206 -24.61 11.04 -2.04
N ASN A 207 -24.79 9.74 -2.27
CA ASN A 207 -26.11 9.09 -2.28
C ASN A 207 -26.76 9.10 -0.90
N ILE A 208 -26.01 8.80 0.17
CA ILE A 208 -26.47 8.90 1.56
C ILE A 208 -26.89 10.32 1.90
N GLN A 209 -26.14 11.34 1.48
CA GLN A 209 -26.50 12.74 1.71
C GLN A 209 -27.78 13.15 1.00
N ARG A 210 -28.01 12.68 -0.21
CA ARG A 210 -29.26 12.93 -0.93
C ARG A 210 -30.44 12.31 -0.22
N ASP A 211 -30.30 11.09 0.29
CA ASP A 211 -31.33 10.41 1.09
C ASP A 211 -31.62 11.19 2.39
N CYS A 212 -30.59 11.59 3.13
CA CYS A 212 -30.70 12.47 4.30
C CYS A 212 -31.50 13.74 4.01
N ASN A 213 -31.16 14.43 2.92
CA ASN A 213 -31.79 15.69 2.53
C ASN A 213 -33.25 15.47 2.10
N SER A 214 -33.55 14.36 1.45
CA SER A 214 -34.88 13.98 1.01
C SER A 214 -35.79 13.63 2.19
N ALA A 215 -35.31 12.77 3.08
CA ALA A 215 -36.06 12.34 4.27
C ALA A 215 -36.12 13.41 5.36
N ARG A 216 -35.20 14.37 5.37
CA ARG A 216 -34.98 15.38 6.42
C ARG A 216 -34.84 14.78 7.82
N LYS A 217 -34.20 13.59 7.89
CA LYS A 217 -34.03 12.79 9.08
C LYS A 217 -32.63 12.18 9.09
N TYR A 218 -32.20 11.77 10.27
CA TYR A 218 -31.04 10.98 10.57
C TYR A 218 -29.72 11.75 10.37
N TRP A 219 -28.83 11.48 11.32
CA TRP A 219 -27.42 11.79 11.23
C TRP A 219 -26.66 10.50 10.86
N HIS A 220 -25.94 10.51 9.75
CA HIS A 220 -25.12 9.38 9.33
C HIS A 220 -23.67 9.63 9.73
N PHE A 221 -23.18 8.76 10.59
CA PHE A 221 -21.76 8.71 10.97
C PHE A 221 -21.07 7.69 10.08
N ILE A 222 -20.19 8.16 9.22
CA ILE A 222 -19.55 7.35 8.18
C ILE A 222 -18.10 7.20 8.53
N LYS A 223 -17.69 5.99 8.94
CA LYS A 223 -16.30 5.65 9.17
C LYS A 223 -15.65 5.32 7.84
N LEU A 224 -14.54 5.99 7.54
CA LEU A 224 -13.75 5.80 6.33
C LEU A 224 -12.42 5.10 6.66
N MET A 225 -11.92 4.33 5.72
CA MET A 225 -10.58 3.76 5.83
C MET A 225 -9.52 4.87 5.87
N GLY A 226 -8.33 4.53 6.32
CA GLY A 226 -7.22 5.44 6.56
C GLY A 226 -6.82 5.39 8.03
N ARG A 227 -5.85 4.49 8.34
CA ARG A 227 -5.40 4.27 9.72
C ARG A 227 -4.36 5.31 10.15
N SER A 228 -3.34 5.52 9.34
CA SER A 228 -2.21 6.39 9.67
C SER A 228 -2.35 7.81 9.12
N ALA A 229 -3.36 8.08 8.31
CA ALA A 229 -3.60 9.38 7.71
C ALA A 229 -5.09 9.56 7.35
N SER A 230 -5.56 10.80 7.35
CA SER A 230 -6.94 11.17 7.03
C SER A 230 -7.15 11.56 5.57
N HIS A 231 -6.25 11.16 4.66
CA HIS A 231 -6.28 11.58 3.25
C HIS A 231 -7.59 11.20 2.56
N ILE A 232 -8.09 9.97 2.76
CA ILE A 232 -9.38 9.52 2.18
C ILE A 232 -10.53 10.37 2.72
N ALA A 233 -10.56 10.62 4.02
CA ALA A 233 -11.63 11.43 4.64
C ALA A 233 -11.63 12.85 4.09
N LEU A 234 -10.45 13.48 3.97
CA LEU A 234 -10.29 14.81 3.43
C LEU A 234 -10.70 14.87 1.96
N GLU A 235 -10.22 13.95 1.12
CA GLU A 235 -10.56 13.90 -0.30
C GLU A 235 -12.07 13.71 -0.52
N CYS A 236 -12.69 12.79 0.22
CA CYS A 236 -14.14 12.62 0.18
C CYS A 236 -14.87 13.88 0.64
N ALA A 237 -14.41 14.54 1.71
CA ALA A 237 -15.03 15.77 2.21
C ALA A 237 -14.99 16.89 1.19
N LEU A 238 -13.88 17.05 0.45
CA LEU A 238 -13.76 18.03 -0.62
C LEU A 238 -14.74 17.77 -1.78
N GLN A 239 -15.01 16.50 -2.07
CA GLN A 239 -15.93 16.12 -3.14
C GLN A 239 -17.41 16.23 -2.74
N VAL A 240 -17.77 15.84 -1.51
CA VAL A 240 -19.19 15.71 -1.12
C VAL A 240 -19.67 16.77 -0.13
N GLN A 241 -18.77 17.55 0.47
CA GLN A 241 -19.08 18.63 1.41
C GLN A 241 -20.01 18.17 2.56
N PRO A 242 -19.56 17.24 3.43
CA PRO A 242 -20.34 16.76 4.58
C PRO A 242 -20.57 17.89 5.59
N ASN A 243 -21.47 17.68 6.56
CA ASN A 243 -21.68 18.66 7.62
C ASN A 243 -20.52 18.71 8.61
N VAL A 244 -19.84 17.57 8.82
CA VAL A 244 -18.64 17.45 9.63
C VAL A 244 -17.69 16.46 8.95
N CYS A 245 -16.41 16.80 8.94
CA CYS A 245 -15.32 15.87 8.64
C CYS A 245 -14.26 16.01 9.73
N ILE A 246 -13.93 14.91 10.38
CA ILE A 246 -12.82 14.89 11.34
C ILE A 246 -11.53 14.56 10.60
N ILE A 247 -10.49 15.33 10.88
CA ILE A 247 -9.13 15.11 10.40
C ILE A 247 -8.27 14.75 11.59
N SER A 248 -7.75 13.53 11.63
CA SER A 248 -7.01 12.99 12.78
C SER A 248 -5.78 13.83 13.12
N GLU A 249 -5.07 14.31 12.11
CA GLU A 249 -3.88 15.14 12.24
C GLU A 249 -4.20 16.52 12.88
N GLU A 250 -5.39 17.07 12.62
CA GLU A 250 -5.83 18.29 13.31
C GLU A 250 -6.18 18.04 14.77
N VAL A 251 -6.78 16.88 15.07
CA VAL A 251 -7.10 16.46 16.44
C VAL A 251 -5.82 16.35 17.26
N GLU A 252 -4.78 15.71 16.72
CA GLU A 252 -3.48 15.60 17.37
C GLU A 252 -2.81 16.97 17.52
N ALA A 253 -2.75 17.76 16.47
CA ALA A 253 -2.11 19.08 16.49
C ALA A 253 -2.76 20.06 17.50
N LYS A 254 -4.06 19.90 17.75
CA LYS A 254 -4.82 20.71 18.73
C LYS A 254 -4.89 20.05 20.10
N ASP A 255 -4.24 18.92 20.33
CA ASP A 255 -4.25 18.13 21.57
C ASP A 255 -5.69 17.86 22.08
N MET A 256 -6.62 17.57 21.15
CA MET A 256 -8.03 17.39 21.49
C MET A 256 -8.24 16.06 22.22
N SER A 257 -9.02 16.12 23.31
CA SER A 257 -9.52 14.93 23.98
C SER A 257 -10.69 14.29 23.19
N LEU A 258 -11.07 13.07 23.56
CA LEU A 258 -12.29 12.44 23.01
C LEU A 258 -13.53 13.28 23.26
N ASP A 259 -13.62 13.90 24.44
CA ASP A 259 -14.74 14.77 24.82
C ASP A 259 -14.79 16.04 23.95
N ASP A 260 -13.64 16.64 23.63
CA ASP A 260 -13.57 17.78 22.73
C ASP A 260 -14.06 17.42 21.31
N VAL A 261 -13.66 16.25 20.79
CA VAL A 261 -14.11 15.76 19.48
C VAL A 261 -15.62 15.54 19.49
N VAL A 262 -16.14 14.84 20.50
CA VAL A 262 -17.59 14.57 20.65
C VAL A 262 -18.36 15.87 20.79
N THR A 263 -17.88 16.80 21.62
CA THR A 263 -18.50 18.10 21.84
C THR A 263 -18.54 18.94 20.56
N SER A 264 -17.46 18.90 19.76
CA SER A 264 -17.42 19.62 18.48
C SER A 264 -18.48 19.13 17.50
N ILE A 265 -18.67 17.81 17.41
CA ILE A 265 -19.72 17.19 16.57
C ILE A 265 -21.10 17.53 17.13
N ALA A 266 -21.31 17.36 18.45
CA ALA A 266 -22.57 17.62 19.10
C ALA A 266 -23.03 19.08 18.93
N LYS A 267 -22.10 20.02 18.95
CA LYS A 267 -22.37 21.43 18.69
C LYS A 267 -22.96 21.65 17.30
N VAL A 268 -22.34 21.09 16.26
CA VAL A 268 -22.87 21.19 14.87
C VAL A 268 -24.27 20.58 14.77
N VAL A 269 -24.48 19.42 15.40
CA VAL A 269 -25.80 18.78 15.44
C VAL A 269 -26.84 19.69 16.12
N ALA A 270 -26.52 20.26 17.28
CA ALA A 270 -27.39 21.16 18.02
C ALA A 270 -27.72 22.46 17.27
N ASP A 271 -26.67 23.10 16.70
CA ASP A 271 -26.83 24.34 15.93
C ASP A 271 -27.71 24.14 14.69
N ARG A 272 -27.58 23.01 14.01
CA ARG A 272 -28.43 22.64 12.87
C ARG A 272 -29.85 22.30 13.31
N ALA A 273 -30.01 21.60 14.43
CA ALA A 273 -31.32 21.28 15.00
C ALA A 273 -32.09 22.56 15.36
N ALA A 274 -31.42 23.56 15.94
CA ALA A 274 -32.01 24.87 16.22
C ALA A 274 -32.51 25.60 14.96
N GLN A 275 -31.98 25.28 13.80
CA GLN A 275 -32.42 25.77 12.50
C GLN A 275 -33.47 24.87 11.82
N GLY A 276 -33.92 23.83 12.49
CA GLY A 276 -34.89 22.85 11.94
C GLY A 276 -34.28 21.76 11.05
N HIS A 277 -32.92 21.63 11.02
CA HIS A 277 -32.20 20.67 10.20
C HIS A 277 -31.70 19.51 11.05
N ASN A 278 -32.54 18.55 11.40
CA ASN A 278 -32.21 17.37 12.21
C ASN A 278 -31.62 16.21 11.39
N PHE A 279 -30.76 16.52 10.41
CA PHE A 279 -30.15 15.54 9.55
C PHE A 279 -28.78 16.03 9.09
N GLY A 280 -27.93 15.08 8.70
CA GLY A 280 -26.61 15.39 8.17
C GLY A 280 -25.68 14.20 8.09
N THR A 281 -24.46 14.46 7.67
CA THR A 281 -23.39 13.46 7.55
C THR A 281 -22.14 13.91 8.28
N VAL A 282 -21.52 12.95 8.95
CA VAL A 282 -20.25 13.11 9.67
C VAL A 282 -19.26 12.08 9.12
N LEU A 283 -18.13 12.52 8.61
CA LEU A 283 -17.06 11.63 8.15
C LEU A 283 -16.00 11.51 9.24
N ILE A 284 -15.60 10.27 9.52
CA ILE A 284 -14.65 9.95 10.59
C ILE A 284 -13.62 8.96 10.02
N PRO A 285 -12.31 9.30 10.01
CA PRO A 285 -11.27 8.35 9.65
C PRO A 285 -11.13 7.25 10.71
N GLU A 286 -10.93 6.01 10.30
CA GLU A 286 -10.85 4.87 11.23
C GLU A 286 -9.68 4.97 12.21
N GLY A 287 -8.60 5.65 11.82
CA GLY A 287 -7.41 5.84 12.64
C GLY A 287 -7.55 6.91 13.74
N LEU A 288 -8.66 7.65 13.79
CA LEU A 288 -8.84 8.77 14.73
C LEU A 288 -8.44 8.44 16.17
N VAL A 289 -8.72 7.22 16.63
CA VAL A 289 -8.43 6.79 18.01
C VAL A 289 -6.92 6.79 18.34
N GLU A 290 -6.06 6.61 17.35
CA GLU A 290 -4.60 6.62 17.50
C GLU A 290 -4.02 8.04 17.60
N PHE A 291 -4.82 9.05 17.24
CA PHE A 291 -4.42 10.47 17.27
C PHE A 291 -4.96 11.22 18.51
N ILE A 292 -5.82 10.58 19.30
CA ILE A 292 -6.31 11.14 20.57
C ILE A 292 -5.31 10.75 21.67
N PRO A 293 -4.66 11.72 22.38
CA PRO A 293 -3.53 11.43 23.26
C PRO A 293 -3.82 10.41 24.38
N ALA A 294 -5.02 10.46 24.97
CA ALA A 294 -5.42 9.51 26.00
C ALA A 294 -5.60 8.09 25.44
N MET A 295 -6.18 7.97 24.25
CA MET A 295 -6.38 6.68 23.58
C MET A 295 -5.06 6.10 23.08
N LYS A 296 -4.18 6.93 22.53
CA LYS A 296 -2.83 6.55 22.10
C LYS A 296 -2.02 5.92 23.25
N ARG A 297 -2.10 6.52 24.45
CA ARG A 297 -1.48 5.97 25.66
C ARG A 297 -2.07 4.62 26.05
N LEU A 298 -3.39 4.51 26.06
CA LEU A 298 -4.09 3.27 26.39
C LEU A 298 -3.74 2.13 25.42
N ILE A 299 -3.66 2.41 24.12
CA ILE A 299 -3.25 1.46 23.09
C ILE A 299 -1.81 1.00 23.32
N ALA A 300 -0.88 1.92 23.61
CA ALA A 300 0.51 1.61 23.88
C ALA A 300 0.68 0.73 25.13
N GLU A 301 -0.07 0.99 26.19
CA GLU A 301 -0.09 0.15 27.39
C GLU A 301 -0.63 -1.26 27.08
N SER A 302 -1.72 -1.37 26.30
CA SER A 302 -2.32 -2.66 25.92
C SER A 302 -1.35 -3.50 25.09
N VAL A 303 -0.62 -2.92 24.14
CA VAL A 303 0.38 -3.62 23.33
C VAL A 303 1.54 -4.12 24.19
N SER A 304 1.98 -3.34 25.20
CA SER A 304 3.01 -3.75 26.13
C SER A 304 2.63 -4.99 26.95
N TYR A 305 1.35 -5.13 27.34
CA TYR A 305 0.85 -6.31 28.06
C TYR A 305 0.80 -7.55 27.19
N THR A 306 0.50 -7.46 25.90
CA THR A 306 0.45 -8.60 24.98
C THR A 306 1.82 -9.19 24.66
N HIS A 307 2.89 -8.45 24.86
CA HIS A 307 4.27 -8.95 24.69
C HIS A 307 4.87 -9.57 25.96
N LEU A 308 4.17 -9.53 27.10
CA LEU A 308 4.60 -10.08 28.38
C LEU A 308 3.94 -11.43 28.74
N THR A 309 3.02 -11.90 27.90
CA THR A 309 2.36 -13.22 28.00
C THR A 309 2.71 -14.10 26.81
#